data_cc9e1feca97d8149501d8c9273b90f10
#
_entry.id   cc9e1feca97d8149501d8c9273b90f10
#
_cell.length_a   1.000
_cell.length_b   1.000
_cell.length_c   1.000
_cell.angle_alpha   90.00
_cell.angle_beta   90.00
_cell.angle_gamma   90.00
#
_symmetry.space_group_name_H-M   'P 1'
#
loop_
_entity.id
_entity.type
_entity.pdbx_description
1 polymer ?
#
loop_
_entity_poly.entity_id
_entity_poly.type
_entity_poly.pdbx_seq_one_letter_code
_entity_poly.pdbx_strand_id
1 'polypeptide(L)' 'MKKMEQLELDAYRNEIVADMSDLVEKYRRIFGWDIPEIDQPAADKLILAAMHKALDDIPV' A
#
# COMPACT_ATOMS: atom_id res chain seq x y z
N MET A 1 -26.99 11.61 -1.22
CA MET A 1 -27.07 10.16 -1.09
C MET A 1 -25.79 9.51 -1.43
N LYS A 2 -25.22 8.81 -0.50
CA LYS A 2 -23.91 8.20 -0.68
C LYS A 2 -23.98 6.72 -1.09
N LYS A 3 -25.17 6.23 -1.38
CA LYS A 3 -25.34 4.80 -1.65
C LYS A 3 -24.63 4.35 -2.91
N MET A 4 -24.63 5.16 -3.97
CA MET A 4 -23.99 4.77 -5.22
C MET A 4 -22.48 4.78 -5.10
N GLU A 5 -21.92 5.80 -4.43
CA GLU A 5 -20.48 5.85 -4.20
C GLU A 5 -20.03 4.68 -3.31
N GLN A 6 -20.82 4.35 -2.30
CA GLN A 6 -20.47 3.25 -1.42
C GLN A 6 -20.53 1.89 -2.15
N LEU A 7 -21.54 1.70 -2.98
CA LEU A 7 -21.64 0.47 -3.77
C LEU A 7 -20.48 0.33 -4.75
N GLU A 8 -20.09 1.43 -5.38
CA GLU A 8 -18.94 1.45 -6.27
C GLU A 8 -17.66 1.10 -5.52
N LEU A 9 -17.46 1.71 -4.35
CA LEU A 9 -16.31 1.42 -3.51
C LEU A 9 -16.29 -0.05 -3.09
N ASP A 10 -17.42 -0.59 -2.69
CA ASP A 10 -17.51 -1.99 -2.28
C ASP A 10 -17.17 -2.94 -3.44
N ALA A 11 -17.59 -2.57 -4.66
CA ALA A 11 -17.28 -3.37 -5.85
C ALA A 11 -15.77 -3.42 -6.13
N TYR A 12 -15.05 -2.33 -5.85
CA TYR A 12 -13.62 -2.25 -6.11
C TYR A 12 -12.74 -2.50 -4.90
N ARG A 13 -13.33 -2.75 -3.73
CA ARG A 13 -12.57 -2.91 -2.49
C ARG A 13 -11.48 -3.97 -2.61
N ASN A 14 -11.82 -5.13 -3.17
CA ASN A 14 -10.86 -6.22 -3.31
C ASN A 14 -9.74 -5.87 -4.29
N GLU A 15 -10.06 -5.15 -5.36
CA GLU A 15 -9.04 -4.66 -6.29
C GLU A 15 -8.09 -3.67 -5.62
N ILE A 16 -8.64 -2.77 -4.82
CA ILE A 16 -7.82 -1.79 -4.10
C ILE A 16 -6.86 -2.51 -3.17
N VAL A 17 -7.35 -3.50 -2.42
CA VAL A 17 -6.49 -4.28 -1.52
C VAL A 17 -5.41 -5.02 -2.32
N ALA A 18 -5.79 -5.65 -3.43
CA ALA A 18 -4.83 -6.36 -4.27
C ALA A 18 -3.77 -5.42 -4.84
N ASP A 19 -4.18 -4.26 -5.33
CA ASP A 19 -3.26 -3.27 -5.89
C ASP A 19 -2.31 -2.74 -4.81
N MET A 20 -2.83 -2.48 -3.62
CA MET A 20 -1.99 -2.04 -2.49
C MET A 20 -1.01 -3.12 -2.07
N SER A 21 -1.44 -4.39 -2.07
CA SER A 21 -0.55 -5.51 -1.75
C SER A 21 0.57 -5.64 -2.78
N ASP A 22 0.26 -5.48 -4.06
CA ASP A 22 1.26 -5.51 -5.12
C ASP A 22 2.28 -4.37 -4.96
N LEU A 23 1.80 -3.21 -4.56
CA LEU A 23 2.66 -2.05 -4.32
C LEU A 23 3.61 -2.31 -3.15
N VAL A 24 3.11 -2.88 -2.07
CA VAL A 24 3.94 -3.27 -0.92
C VAL A 24 5.00 -4.27 -1.35
N GLU A 25 4.61 -5.30 -2.10
CA GLU A 25 5.54 -6.34 -2.55
C GLU A 25 6.63 -5.77 -3.46
N LYS A 26 6.29 -4.80 -4.31
CA LYS A 26 7.26 -4.13 -5.16
C LYS A 26 8.39 -3.52 -4.32
N TYR A 27 8.06 -2.79 -3.28
CA TYR A 27 9.07 -2.11 -2.46
C TYR A 27 9.79 -3.06 -1.52
N ARG A 28 9.15 -4.12 -1.05
CA ARG A 28 9.82 -5.17 -0.31
C ARG A 28 10.92 -5.81 -1.14
N ARG A 29 10.66 -6.07 -2.42
CA ARG A 29 11.66 -6.65 -3.32
C ARG A 29 12.81 -5.68 -3.57
N ILE A 30 12.50 -4.42 -3.81
CA ILE A 30 13.53 -3.40 -4.03
C ILE A 30 14.46 -3.30 -2.81
N PHE A 31 13.89 -3.24 -1.62
CA PHE A 31 14.68 -3.15 -0.39
C PHE A 31 15.52 -4.41 -0.18
N GLY A 32 14.96 -5.57 -0.48
CA GLY A 32 15.69 -6.83 -0.38
C GLY A 32 16.89 -6.91 -1.33
N TRP A 33 16.80 -6.26 -2.49
CA TRP A 33 17.90 -6.17 -3.44
C TRP A 33 18.97 -5.18 -2.99
N ASP A 34 18.55 -4.03 -2.48
CA ASP A 34 19.45 -2.91 -2.19
C ASP A 34 20.16 -3.06 -0.85
N ILE A 35 19.59 -3.82 0.09
CA ILE A 35 20.10 -3.96 1.44
C ILE A 35 20.39 -5.44 1.71
N PRO A 36 21.68 -5.88 1.70
CA PRO A 36 22.01 -7.29 1.82
C PRO A 36 21.54 -7.97 3.10
N GLU A 37 21.60 -7.29 4.22
CA GLU A 37 21.20 -7.85 5.52
C GLU A 37 19.99 -7.09 6.08
N ILE A 38 18.92 -7.07 5.29
CA ILE A 38 17.74 -6.32 5.66
C ILE A 38 16.99 -6.99 6.82
N ASP A 39 16.57 -6.16 7.78
CA ASP A 39 15.60 -6.55 8.79
C ASP A 39 14.22 -6.43 8.16
N GLN A 40 13.69 -7.53 7.62
CA GLN A 40 12.46 -7.51 6.86
C GLN A 40 11.25 -6.97 7.64
N PRO A 41 11.01 -7.39 8.89
CA PRO A 41 9.89 -6.82 9.64
C PRO A 41 10.00 -5.32 9.85
N ALA A 42 11.20 -4.81 10.13
CA ALA A 42 11.41 -3.37 10.30
C ALA A 42 11.22 -2.63 8.99
N ALA A 43 11.73 -3.17 7.90
CA ALA A 43 11.57 -2.58 6.57
C ALA A 43 10.10 -2.53 6.17
N ASP A 44 9.34 -3.59 6.42
CA ASP A 44 7.93 -3.64 6.11
C ASP A 44 7.15 -2.55 6.86
N LYS A 45 7.46 -2.32 8.11
CA LYS A 45 6.84 -1.26 8.89
C LYS A 45 7.12 0.12 8.33
N LEU A 46 8.35 0.35 7.89
CA LEU A 46 8.73 1.63 7.29
C LEU A 46 8.03 1.84 5.95
N ILE A 47 7.93 0.81 5.14
CA ILE A 47 7.23 0.86 3.85
C ILE A 47 5.76 1.20 4.07
N LEU A 48 5.10 0.50 4.98
CA LEU A 48 3.70 0.75 5.28
C LEU A 48 3.46 2.15 5.85
N ALA A 49 4.34 2.61 6.73
CA ALA A 49 4.25 3.96 7.28
C ALA A 49 4.39 5.01 6.18
N ALA A 50 5.32 4.81 5.25
CA ALA A 50 5.51 5.72 4.12
C ALA A 50 4.27 5.74 3.22
N MET A 51 3.64 4.60 3.00
CA MET A 51 2.43 4.51 2.20
C MET A 51 1.25 5.22 2.87
N HIS A 52 1.09 5.05 4.17
CA HIS A 52 0.07 5.77 4.92
C HIS A 52 0.24 7.27 4.77
N LYS A 53 1.46 7.75 4.92
CA LYS A 53 1.76 9.18 4.77
C LYS A 53 1.49 9.65 3.34
N ALA A 54 1.88 8.84 2.37
CA ALA A 54 1.67 9.18 0.96
C ALA A 54 0.18 9.33 0.65
N LEU A 55 -0.66 8.47 1.21
CA LEU A 55 -2.11 8.58 1.04
C LEU A 55 -2.64 9.89 1.60
N ASP A 56 -2.12 10.32 2.74
CA ASP A 56 -2.53 11.61 3.34
C ASP A 56 -2.09 12.79 2.48
N ASP A 57 -1.01 12.64 1.73
CA ASP A 57 -0.47 13.71 0.89
C ASP A 57 -1.14 13.80 -0.49
N ILE A 58 -1.96 12.83 -0.86
CA ILE A 58 -2.66 12.85 -2.13
C ILE A 58 -3.73 13.93 -2.13
N PRO A 59 -3.66 14.91 -3.05
CA PRO A 59 -4.61 16.02 -3.09
C PRO A 59 -5.92 15.64 -3.79
N VAL A 60 -6.87 15.16 -3.04
CA VAL A 60 -8.20 14.82 -3.57
C VAL A 60 -9.30 15.66 -2.98
#